data_93b2493e89f50405db9e2bdb5248e371
#
_entry.id   93b2493e89f50405db9e2bdb5248e371
#
_cell.length_a   1.000
_cell.length_b   1.000
_cell.length_c   1.000
_cell.angle_alpha   90.00
_cell.angle_beta   90.00
_cell.angle_gamma   90.00
#
_symmetry.space_group_name_H-M   'P 1'
#
loop_
_entity.id
_entity.type
_entity.pdbx_description
1 polymer ?
#
loop_
_entity_poly.entity_id
_entity_poly.type
_entity_poly.pdbx_seq_one_letter_code
_entity_poly.pdbx_strand_id
1 'polypeptide(L)'
;MGDQHLEIVAAKLKNRYKVEIELKRPRVAFRETILKKADVEYKYKKQSGGHGQYGHVKMTFEPSGNLSEAYEFSQTVVGGAVPKNYFPAVEKGIEEAVKKGPLAVYPVVGVKAVLYDGSYHPVDSSEMAFKVAAGQAFKKGFMEASPVLLEPIATLKVVVPEIFTGDIMGDLNKRLSLIHISEPTRRVVIS
;
A
#
# COMPACT_ATOMS: atom_id res chain seq x y z
N MET A 1 -2.97 24.78 12.41
CA MET A 1 -2.76 24.64 13.87
C MET A 1 -1.26 24.70 14.08
N GLY A 2 -0.77 25.63 14.93
CA GLY A 2 0.68 25.78 15.14
C GLY A 2 1.13 25.14 16.45
N ASP A 3 2.45 25.12 16.70
CA ASP A 3 3.06 24.49 17.87
C ASP A 3 2.49 25.01 19.19
N GLN A 4 2.24 26.32 19.30
CA GLN A 4 1.61 26.92 20.48
C GLN A 4 0.24 26.32 20.80
N HIS A 5 -0.58 25.98 19.79
CA HIS A 5 -1.86 25.32 20.03
C HIS A 5 -1.70 23.92 20.58
N LEU A 6 -0.71 23.18 20.09
CA LEU A 6 -0.40 21.84 20.61
C LEU A 6 0.07 21.89 22.05
N GLU A 7 0.92 22.85 22.40
CA GLU A 7 1.39 23.07 23.78
C GLU A 7 0.23 23.42 24.72
N ILE A 8 -0.69 24.29 24.29
CA ILE A 8 -1.89 24.65 25.08
C ILE A 8 -2.77 23.42 25.30
N VAL A 9 -2.97 22.60 24.27
CA VAL A 9 -3.77 21.36 24.41
C VAL A 9 -3.09 20.38 25.35
N ALA A 10 -1.77 20.20 25.26
CA ALA A 10 -0.99 19.35 26.16
C ALA A 10 -1.10 19.85 27.62
N ALA A 11 -0.95 21.17 27.86
CA ALA A 11 -1.10 21.76 29.16
C ALA A 11 -2.52 21.59 29.73
N LYS A 12 -3.56 21.75 28.93
CA LYS A 12 -4.95 21.52 29.36
C LYS A 12 -5.19 20.06 29.75
N LEU A 13 -4.66 19.09 28.98
CA LEU A 13 -4.78 17.67 29.31
C LEU A 13 -4.09 17.35 30.64
N LYS A 14 -2.86 17.86 30.84
CA LYS A 14 -2.12 17.68 32.09
C LYS A 14 -2.87 18.30 33.29
N ASN A 15 -3.32 19.53 33.15
CA ASN A 15 -3.94 20.26 34.27
C ASN A 15 -5.32 19.71 34.64
N ARG A 16 -6.17 19.43 33.66
CA ARG A 16 -7.56 19.01 33.85
C ARG A 16 -7.71 17.52 34.12
N TYR A 17 -6.97 16.71 33.39
CA TYR A 17 -7.13 15.25 33.42
C TYR A 17 -5.95 14.51 34.05
N LYS A 18 -4.89 15.24 34.45
CA LYS A 18 -3.65 14.67 35.01
C LYS A 18 -2.96 13.66 34.10
N VAL A 19 -3.16 13.80 32.77
CA VAL A 19 -2.54 12.96 31.75
C VAL A 19 -1.34 13.67 31.16
N GLU A 20 -0.19 13.01 31.18
CA GLU A 20 1.00 13.46 30.46
C GLU A 20 1.01 12.86 29.06
N ILE A 21 1.23 13.71 28.05
CA ILE A 21 1.31 13.32 26.64
C ILE A 21 2.67 13.69 26.06
N GLU A 22 3.18 12.85 25.18
CA GLU A 22 4.38 13.11 24.40
C GLU A 22 3.98 13.48 22.98
N LEU A 23 4.42 14.64 22.51
CA LEU A 23 4.21 15.07 21.12
C LEU A 23 5.27 14.42 20.22
N LYS A 24 4.82 13.63 19.25
CA LYS A 24 5.69 12.98 18.27
C LYS A 24 5.38 13.49 16.86
N ARG A 25 6.39 13.55 16.01
CA ARG A 25 6.18 13.82 14.59
C ARG A 25 5.34 12.69 13.99
N PRO A 26 4.32 13.01 13.15
CA PRO A 26 3.53 11.98 12.48
C PRO A 26 4.41 11.16 11.56
N ARG A 27 4.08 9.87 11.42
CA ARG A 27 4.76 9.01 10.44
C ARG A 27 4.32 9.41 9.03
N VAL A 28 5.27 9.42 8.11
CA VAL A 28 4.97 9.63 6.69
C VAL A 28 4.16 8.44 6.17
N ALA A 29 3.06 8.72 5.48
CA ALA A 29 2.16 7.70 4.96
C ALA A 29 2.68 7.16 3.61
N PHE A 30 3.79 6.43 3.64
CA PHE A 30 4.32 5.74 2.46
C PHE A 30 3.33 4.71 1.92
N ARG A 31 3.50 4.36 0.64
CA ARG A 31 2.83 3.24 -0.03
C ARG A 31 3.88 2.38 -0.70
N GLU A 32 3.51 1.15 -1.02
CA GLU A 32 4.36 0.25 -1.79
C GLU A 32 3.72 -0.02 -3.15
N THR A 33 4.53 -0.19 -4.19
CA THR A 33 4.07 -0.62 -5.51
C THR A 33 5.17 -1.42 -6.21
N ILE A 34 4.85 -1.97 -7.37
CA ILE A 34 5.77 -2.72 -8.22
C ILE A 34 5.99 -2.01 -9.55
N LEU A 35 7.17 -2.18 -10.13
CA LEU A 35 7.52 -1.58 -11.41
C LEU A 35 7.52 -2.56 -12.59
N LYS A 36 7.63 -3.86 -12.30
CA LYS A 36 7.74 -4.91 -13.31
C LYS A 36 6.67 -5.98 -13.13
N LYS A 37 6.45 -6.73 -14.19
CA LYS A 37 5.66 -7.95 -14.15
C LYS A 37 6.48 -9.09 -13.56
N ALA A 38 5.83 -9.92 -12.74
CA ALA A 38 6.39 -11.17 -12.22
C ALA A 38 5.35 -12.30 -12.33
N ASP A 39 5.80 -13.47 -12.74
CA ASP A 39 5.01 -14.70 -12.79
C ASP A 39 5.48 -15.64 -11.70
N VAL A 40 4.58 -16.03 -10.80
CA VAL A 40 4.91 -16.78 -9.60
C VAL A 40 4.01 -17.99 -9.43
N GLU A 41 4.62 -19.07 -9.07
CA GLU A 41 3.97 -20.29 -8.62
C GLU A 41 4.19 -20.47 -7.12
N TYR A 42 3.12 -20.75 -6.40
CA TYR A 42 3.21 -21.10 -4.98
C TYR A 42 2.30 -22.27 -4.64
N LYS A 43 2.90 -23.27 -4.00
CA LYS A 43 2.24 -24.49 -3.56
C LYS A 43 2.27 -24.56 -2.04
N TYR A 44 1.12 -24.36 -1.42
CA TYR A 44 0.96 -24.54 0.02
C TYR A 44 0.56 -25.99 0.27
N LYS A 45 1.43 -26.75 0.93
CA LYS A 45 1.17 -28.11 1.36
C LYS A 45 1.57 -28.25 2.82
N LYS A 46 0.63 -28.59 3.67
CA LYS A 46 0.89 -28.92 5.09
C LYS A 46 0.19 -30.24 5.43
N GLN A 47 0.94 -31.15 6.03
CA GLN A 47 0.44 -32.45 6.44
C GLN A 47 0.86 -32.64 7.90
N SER A 48 -0.11 -32.68 8.80
CA SER A 48 0.11 -32.82 10.24
C SER A 48 -0.94 -33.81 10.78
N GLY A 49 -0.77 -35.09 10.51
CA GLY A 49 -1.60 -36.18 11.03
C GLY A 49 -3.11 -36.01 10.75
N GLY A 50 -3.70 -36.78 9.83
CA GLY A 50 -5.09 -36.67 9.41
C GLY A 50 -5.26 -35.92 8.08
N HIS A 51 -6.31 -35.08 7.96
CA HIS A 51 -6.53 -34.27 6.73
C HIS A 51 -5.42 -33.27 6.53
N GLY A 52 -4.79 -33.27 5.33
CA GLY A 52 -3.81 -32.30 4.92
C GLY A 52 -4.42 -30.93 4.55
N GLN A 53 -3.56 -29.97 4.28
CA GLN A 53 -3.94 -28.69 3.66
C GLN A 53 -3.22 -28.55 2.34
N TYR A 54 -3.95 -28.25 1.28
CA TYR A 54 -3.39 -28.09 -0.06
C TYR A 54 -4.01 -26.91 -0.78
N GLY A 55 -3.16 -26.02 -1.26
CA GLY A 55 -3.55 -24.92 -2.13
C GLY A 55 -2.40 -24.61 -3.08
N HIS A 56 -2.66 -24.60 -4.39
CA HIS A 56 -1.66 -24.34 -5.39
C HIS A 56 -2.18 -23.31 -6.38
N VAL A 57 -1.46 -22.21 -6.53
CA VAL A 57 -1.80 -21.09 -7.40
C VAL A 57 -0.61 -20.72 -8.27
N LYS A 58 -0.89 -20.38 -9.53
CA LYS A 58 0.03 -19.70 -10.42
C LYS A 58 -0.56 -18.34 -10.76
N MET A 59 0.17 -17.30 -10.47
CA MET A 59 -0.30 -15.93 -10.54
C MET A 59 0.71 -15.02 -11.20
N THR A 60 0.18 -14.07 -11.97
CA THR A 60 0.93 -12.95 -12.49
C THR A 60 0.62 -11.71 -11.68
N PHE A 61 1.66 -10.97 -11.34
CA PHE A 61 1.56 -9.64 -10.72
C PHE A 61 2.17 -8.61 -11.65
N GLU A 62 1.42 -7.57 -11.95
CA GLU A 62 1.87 -6.49 -12.85
C GLU A 62 1.37 -5.13 -12.34
N PRO A 63 2.04 -4.00 -12.69
CA PRO A 63 1.52 -2.68 -12.39
C PRO A 63 0.15 -2.46 -13.04
N SER A 64 -0.86 -2.00 -12.27
CA SER A 64 -2.19 -1.69 -12.81
C SER A 64 -2.23 -0.37 -13.56
N GLY A 65 -1.26 0.54 -13.30
CA GLY A 65 -1.28 1.92 -13.79
C GLY A 65 -2.21 2.85 -13.01
N ASN A 66 -3.01 2.33 -12.09
CA ASN A 66 -3.93 3.11 -11.26
C ASN A 66 -3.52 3.08 -9.78
N LEU A 67 -2.80 4.11 -9.33
CA LEU A 67 -2.34 4.22 -7.94
C LEU A 67 -3.46 4.61 -6.95
N SER A 68 -4.67 4.91 -7.43
CA SER A 68 -5.82 5.22 -6.57
C SER A 68 -6.44 3.97 -5.96
N GLU A 69 -6.23 2.83 -6.59
CA GLU A 69 -6.71 1.53 -6.14
C GLU A 69 -5.57 0.70 -5.53
N ALA A 70 -5.89 -0.07 -4.51
CA ALA A 70 -4.90 -0.92 -3.86
C ALA A 70 -4.47 -2.06 -4.79
N TYR A 71 -5.45 -2.79 -5.33
CA TYR A 71 -5.21 -3.88 -6.26
C TYR A 71 -6.41 -4.10 -7.19
N GLU A 72 -6.15 -4.74 -8.31
CA GLU A 72 -7.14 -5.32 -9.22
C GLU A 72 -6.96 -6.84 -9.21
N PHE A 73 -8.05 -7.60 -9.08
CA PHE A 73 -8.00 -9.04 -9.17
C PHE A 73 -8.74 -9.54 -10.41
N SER A 74 -8.12 -10.42 -11.16
CA SER A 74 -8.76 -11.11 -12.28
C SER A 74 -8.34 -12.58 -12.33
N GLN A 75 -9.11 -13.38 -13.04
CA GLN A 75 -8.83 -14.80 -13.21
C GLN A 75 -9.02 -15.21 -14.68
N THR A 76 -8.10 -16.02 -15.17
CA THR A 76 -8.09 -16.56 -16.53
C THR A 76 -7.89 -18.07 -16.51
N VAL A 77 -8.27 -18.74 -15.42
CA VAL A 77 -8.10 -20.19 -15.25
C VAL A 77 -8.93 -20.96 -16.26
N VAL A 78 -8.28 -21.85 -16.98
CA VAL A 78 -8.90 -22.74 -18.00
C VAL A 78 -8.94 -24.17 -17.48
N GLY A 79 -9.95 -24.94 -17.91
CA GLY A 79 -10.03 -26.38 -17.62
C GLY A 79 -10.34 -26.76 -16.19
N GLY A 80 -10.72 -25.80 -15.32
CA GLY A 80 -11.09 -26.12 -13.92
C GLY A 80 -9.90 -26.50 -13.04
N ALA A 81 -8.67 -26.13 -13.41
CA ALA A 81 -7.46 -26.39 -12.62
C ALA A 81 -7.56 -25.90 -11.20
N VAL A 82 -8.22 -24.77 -10.98
CA VAL A 82 -8.67 -24.28 -9.68
C VAL A 82 -10.21 -24.17 -9.73
N PRO A 83 -10.96 -24.87 -8.88
CA PRO A 83 -12.41 -24.73 -8.80
C PRO A 83 -12.86 -23.30 -8.47
N LYS A 84 -13.94 -22.85 -9.11
CA LYS A 84 -14.44 -21.46 -8.99
C LYS A 84 -14.80 -21.03 -7.56
N ASN A 85 -15.20 -21.97 -6.73
CA ASN A 85 -15.51 -21.72 -5.31
C ASN A 85 -14.29 -21.26 -4.50
N TYR A 86 -13.06 -21.49 -4.96
CA TYR A 86 -11.84 -21.03 -4.29
C TYR A 86 -11.37 -19.63 -4.75
N PHE A 87 -11.90 -19.08 -5.84
CA PHE A 87 -11.51 -17.75 -6.32
C PHE A 87 -11.71 -16.64 -5.27
N PRO A 88 -12.84 -16.57 -4.54
CA PRO A 88 -13.01 -15.59 -3.48
C PRO A 88 -11.99 -15.74 -2.35
N ALA A 89 -11.54 -16.97 -2.07
CA ALA A 89 -10.52 -17.22 -1.06
C ALA A 89 -9.14 -16.74 -1.51
N VAL A 90 -8.80 -16.92 -2.79
CA VAL A 90 -7.57 -16.38 -3.40
C VAL A 90 -7.58 -14.85 -3.33
N GLU A 91 -8.67 -14.22 -3.73
CA GLU A 91 -8.82 -12.75 -3.68
C GLU A 91 -8.68 -12.21 -2.25
N LYS A 92 -9.35 -12.82 -1.26
CA LYS A 92 -9.18 -12.46 0.17
C LYS A 92 -7.74 -12.60 0.66
N GLY A 93 -7.01 -13.59 0.15
CA GLY A 93 -5.59 -13.77 0.45
C GLY A 93 -4.72 -12.62 -0.04
N ILE A 94 -5.03 -12.11 -1.23
CA ILE A 94 -4.36 -10.93 -1.81
C ILE A 94 -4.76 -9.66 -1.04
N GLU A 95 -6.06 -9.46 -0.78
CA GLU A 95 -6.58 -8.32 -0.05
C GLU A 95 -5.90 -8.14 1.32
N GLU A 96 -5.69 -9.22 2.04
CA GLU A 96 -4.99 -9.18 3.32
C GLU A 96 -3.49 -8.89 3.16
N ALA A 97 -2.87 -9.44 2.12
CA ALA A 97 -1.45 -9.24 1.86
C ALA A 97 -1.14 -7.80 1.42
N VAL A 98 -2.04 -7.17 0.65
CA VAL A 98 -1.94 -5.78 0.19
C VAL A 98 -1.97 -4.78 1.35
N LYS A 99 -2.69 -5.07 2.44
CA LYS A 99 -2.77 -4.19 3.62
C LYS A 99 -1.43 -4.03 4.33
N LYS A 100 -0.53 -4.99 4.18
CA LYS A 100 0.82 -4.99 4.76
C LYS A 100 1.81 -5.44 3.71
N GLY A 101 2.34 -4.48 2.97
CA GLY A 101 3.29 -4.73 1.90
C GLY A 101 4.54 -5.48 2.37
N PRO A 102 5.10 -6.32 1.49
CA PRO A 102 6.26 -7.16 1.83
C PRO A 102 7.57 -6.40 1.97
N LEU A 103 7.69 -5.19 1.40
CA LEU A 103 8.95 -4.42 1.37
C LEU A 103 9.22 -3.72 2.71
N ALA A 104 8.29 -2.93 3.20
CA ALA A 104 8.47 -2.10 4.40
C ALA A 104 7.18 -2.02 5.26
N VAL A 105 6.25 -2.96 5.07
CA VAL A 105 4.98 -3.09 5.81
C VAL A 105 4.00 -1.93 5.57
N TYR A 106 4.21 -1.13 4.51
CA TYR A 106 3.25 -0.11 4.09
C TYR A 106 2.17 -0.71 3.18
N PRO A 107 0.96 -0.14 3.14
CA PRO A 107 -0.08 -0.61 2.24
C PRO A 107 0.36 -0.53 0.77
N VAL A 108 0.02 -1.56 0.01
CA VAL A 108 0.33 -1.65 -1.42
C VAL A 108 -0.74 -0.94 -2.24
N VAL A 109 -0.34 -0.32 -3.35
CA VAL A 109 -1.24 0.31 -4.33
C VAL A 109 -0.79 0.00 -5.76
N GLY A 110 -1.73 0.02 -6.69
CA GLY A 110 -1.45 -0.03 -8.12
C GLY A 110 -0.97 -1.40 -8.61
N VAL A 111 -1.44 -2.50 -8.03
CA VAL A 111 -1.04 -3.86 -8.42
C VAL A 111 -2.23 -4.60 -9.03
N LYS A 112 -2.01 -5.19 -10.20
CA LYS A 112 -2.95 -6.13 -10.81
C LYS A 112 -2.46 -7.55 -10.60
N ALA A 113 -3.33 -8.39 -10.04
CA ALA A 113 -3.09 -9.79 -9.74
C ALA A 113 -3.98 -10.67 -10.62
N VAL A 114 -3.38 -11.53 -11.40
CA VAL A 114 -4.09 -12.44 -12.31
C VAL A 114 -3.83 -13.88 -11.89
N LEU A 115 -4.89 -14.60 -11.50
CA LEU A 115 -4.83 -16.05 -11.32
C LEU A 115 -5.05 -16.72 -12.68
N TYR A 116 -4.04 -17.42 -13.21
CA TYR A 116 -4.14 -18.05 -14.53
C TYR A 116 -4.11 -19.58 -14.51
N ASP A 117 -3.54 -20.19 -13.46
CA ASP A 117 -3.46 -21.64 -13.33
C ASP A 117 -3.29 -22.05 -11.86
N GLY A 118 -3.30 -23.34 -11.59
CA GLY A 118 -3.08 -23.91 -10.28
C GLY A 118 -3.42 -25.39 -10.26
N SER A 119 -3.62 -25.94 -9.08
CA SER A 119 -4.20 -27.27 -8.90
C SER A 119 -4.85 -27.39 -7.54
N TYR A 120 -5.76 -28.33 -7.42
CA TYR A 120 -6.44 -28.65 -6.17
C TYR A 120 -6.33 -30.14 -5.85
N HIS A 121 -6.53 -30.47 -4.59
CA HIS A 121 -6.62 -31.85 -4.12
C HIS A 121 -8.04 -32.10 -3.60
N PRO A 122 -8.75 -33.16 -4.04
CA PRO A 122 -10.17 -33.35 -3.71
C PRO A 122 -10.48 -33.41 -2.20
N VAL A 123 -9.52 -33.85 -1.37
CA VAL A 123 -9.69 -34.04 0.07
C VAL A 123 -9.02 -32.92 0.89
N ASP A 124 -7.81 -32.50 0.49
CA ASP A 124 -6.97 -31.62 1.30
C ASP A 124 -7.09 -30.13 0.93
N SER A 125 -7.76 -29.81 -0.19
CA SER A 125 -7.96 -28.41 -0.57
C SER A 125 -9.08 -27.75 0.23
N SER A 126 -8.82 -26.54 0.68
CA SER A 126 -9.76 -25.72 1.44
C SER A 126 -9.60 -24.24 1.06
N GLU A 127 -10.63 -23.44 1.35
CA GLU A 127 -10.56 -21.97 1.17
C GLU A 127 -9.37 -21.38 1.94
N MET A 128 -9.13 -21.85 3.17
CA MET A 128 -8.00 -21.38 3.97
C MET A 128 -6.66 -21.70 3.30
N ALA A 129 -6.49 -22.89 2.73
CA ALA A 129 -5.26 -23.28 2.05
C ALA A 129 -5.00 -22.41 0.80
N PHE A 130 -6.04 -22.12 0.01
CA PHE A 130 -5.93 -21.22 -1.15
C PHE A 130 -5.68 -19.77 -0.74
N LYS A 131 -6.32 -19.28 0.33
CA LYS A 131 -6.06 -17.97 0.90
C LYS A 131 -4.59 -17.80 1.32
N VAL A 132 -4.05 -18.78 2.03
CA VAL A 132 -2.63 -18.78 2.44
C VAL A 132 -1.71 -18.87 1.22
N ALA A 133 -2.01 -19.75 0.26
CA ALA A 133 -1.23 -19.90 -0.95
C ALA A 133 -1.17 -18.59 -1.75
N ALA A 134 -2.30 -17.90 -1.93
CA ALA A 134 -2.37 -16.62 -2.62
C ALA A 134 -1.59 -15.51 -1.89
N GLY A 135 -1.72 -15.41 -0.58
CA GLY A 135 -0.96 -14.43 0.22
C GLY A 135 0.55 -14.64 0.15
N GLN A 136 1.01 -15.91 0.12
CA GLN A 136 2.43 -16.21 -0.04
C GLN A 136 2.91 -16.01 -1.48
N ALA A 137 2.10 -16.37 -2.48
CA ALA A 137 2.37 -16.07 -3.88
C ALA A 137 2.52 -14.57 -4.11
N PHE A 138 1.62 -13.76 -3.51
CA PHE A 138 1.71 -12.31 -3.55
C PHE A 138 3.03 -11.79 -2.98
N LYS A 139 3.41 -12.22 -1.78
CA LYS A 139 4.67 -11.79 -1.16
C LYS A 139 5.89 -12.12 -2.02
N LYS A 140 5.94 -13.32 -2.58
CA LYS A 140 7.01 -13.76 -3.46
C LYS A 140 7.04 -12.93 -4.75
N GLY A 141 5.90 -12.84 -5.46
CA GLY A 141 5.79 -12.12 -6.72
C GLY A 141 6.02 -10.62 -6.58
N PHE A 142 5.57 -10.02 -5.49
CA PHE A 142 5.81 -8.61 -5.19
C PHE A 142 7.31 -8.30 -5.08
N MET A 143 8.07 -9.15 -4.40
CA MET A 143 9.53 -8.97 -4.26
C MET A 143 10.27 -9.19 -5.58
N GLU A 144 9.81 -10.11 -6.44
CA GLU A 144 10.39 -10.36 -7.76
C GLU A 144 10.03 -9.25 -8.80
N ALA A 145 8.94 -8.52 -8.55
CA ALA A 145 8.43 -7.48 -9.45
C ALA A 145 9.09 -6.10 -9.30
N SER A 146 10.27 -6.01 -8.70
CA SER A 146 10.98 -4.75 -8.43
C SER A 146 10.13 -3.77 -7.59
N PRO A 147 9.91 -4.06 -6.31
CA PRO A 147 9.10 -3.22 -5.44
C PRO A 147 9.77 -1.89 -5.13
N VAL A 148 8.96 -0.83 -5.00
CA VAL A 148 9.40 0.52 -4.63
C VAL A 148 8.46 1.15 -3.61
N LEU A 149 9.01 2.09 -2.82
CA LEU A 149 8.24 2.95 -1.94
C LEU A 149 7.79 4.19 -2.68
N LEU A 150 6.53 4.56 -2.48
CA LEU A 150 5.94 5.82 -2.93
C LEU A 150 5.83 6.77 -1.75
N GLU A 151 6.36 7.97 -1.94
CA GLU A 151 6.21 9.07 -0.98
C GLU A 151 4.90 9.83 -1.25
N PRO A 152 4.20 10.31 -0.21
CA PRO A 152 3.04 11.15 -0.40
C PRO A 152 3.48 12.52 -0.94
N ILE A 153 2.86 12.94 -2.02
CA ILE A 153 3.02 14.29 -2.57
C ILE A 153 1.76 15.08 -2.24
N ALA A 154 1.95 16.28 -1.68
CA ALA A 154 0.85 17.18 -1.33
C ALA A 154 0.99 18.51 -2.07
N THR A 155 -0.13 19.09 -2.46
CA THR A 155 -0.19 20.46 -2.97
C THR A 155 -0.23 21.42 -1.79
N LEU A 156 0.75 22.32 -1.72
CA LEU A 156 0.84 23.36 -0.70
C LEU A 156 0.56 24.73 -1.33
N LYS A 157 -0.49 25.40 -0.86
CA LYS A 157 -0.79 26.78 -1.24
C LYS A 157 -0.33 27.73 -0.15
N VAL A 158 0.63 28.59 -0.47
CA VAL A 158 1.17 29.61 0.46
C VAL A 158 0.80 30.99 -0.07
N VAL A 159 0.20 31.82 0.78
CA VAL A 159 -0.19 33.20 0.47
C VAL A 159 0.60 34.12 1.38
N VAL A 160 1.51 34.91 0.77
CA VAL A 160 2.42 35.79 1.52
C VAL A 160 2.54 37.14 0.84
N PRO A 161 2.93 38.19 1.58
CA PRO A 161 3.37 39.45 1.00
C PRO A 161 4.59 39.25 0.08
N GLU A 162 4.67 40.05 -0.97
CA GLU A 162 5.71 39.95 -2.00
C GLU A 162 7.16 39.98 -1.45
N ILE A 163 7.40 40.74 -0.40
CA ILE A 163 8.69 40.84 0.27
C ILE A 163 9.26 39.54 0.80
N PHE A 164 8.40 38.54 1.14
CA PHE A 164 8.80 37.25 1.65
C PHE A 164 8.84 36.14 0.60
N THR A 165 8.51 36.47 -0.66
CA THR A 165 8.41 35.45 -1.73
C THR A 165 9.75 34.77 -1.96
N GLY A 166 10.86 35.52 -2.01
CA GLY A 166 12.20 34.99 -2.26
C GLY A 166 12.65 34.01 -1.19
N ASP A 167 12.42 34.31 0.09
CA ASP A 167 12.80 33.45 1.21
C ASP A 167 12.02 32.15 1.22
N ILE A 168 10.71 32.22 0.96
CA ILE A 168 9.83 31.05 0.91
C ILE A 168 10.17 30.17 -0.30
N MET A 169 10.40 30.75 -1.47
CA MET A 169 10.85 29.99 -2.65
C MET A 169 12.18 29.28 -2.38
N GLY A 170 13.12 29.97 -1.73
CA GLY A 170 14.40 29.37 -1.34
C GLY A 170 14.23 28.18 -0.39
N ASP A 171 13.35 28.28 0.61
CA ASP A 171 13.08 27.17 1.56
C ASP A 171 12.36 25.99 0.89
N LEU A 172 11.38 26.26 0.04
CA LEU A 172 10.66 25.23 -0.72
C LEU A 172 11.57 24.49 -1.70
N ASN A 173 12.45 25.22 -2.42
CA ASN A 173 13.44 24.60 -3.30
C ASN A 173 14.40 23.67 -2.56
N LYS A 174 14.85 24.05 -1.35
CA LYS A 174 15.67 23.18 -0.50
C LYS A 174 14.96 21.88 -0.12
N ARG A 175 13.63 21.92 -0.09
CA ARG A 175 12.79 20.73 0.21
C ARG A 175 12.38 19.96 -1.04
N LEU A 176 12.99 20.21 -2.20
CA LEU A 176 12.72 19.56 -3.49
C LEU A 176 11.27 19.73 -3.99
N SER A 177 10.63 20.87 -3.67
CA SER A 177 9.27 21.17 -4.11
C SER A 177 9.25 21.70 -5.54
N LEU A 178 8.24 21.32 -6.32
CA LEU A 178 7.92 21.99 -7.58
C LEU A 178 7.14 23.27 -7.28
N ILE A 179 7.59 24.41 -7.82
CA ILE A 179 7.01 25.71 -7.53
C ILE A 179 6.30 26.25 -8.76
N HIS A 180 5.02 26.58 -8.60
CA HIS A 180 4.23 27.35 -9.57
C HIS A 180 3.87 28.70 -8.97
N ILE A 181 4.27 29.78 -9.63
CA ILE A 181 3.91 31.13 -9.22
C ILE A 181 2.74 31.58 -10.09
N SER A 182 1.61 31.89 -9.47
CA SER A 182 0.49 32.50 -10.15
C SER A 182 0.29 33.92 -9.62
N GLU A 183 0.48 34.92 -10.46
CA GLU A 183 0.06 36.30 -10.16
C GLU A 183 -1.41 36.47 -10.54
N PRO A 184 -2.24 36.96 -9.61
CA PRO A 184 -2.75 38.30 -9.75
C PRO A 184 -2.80 39.06 -8.42
N THR A 185 -2.28 40.27 -8.43
CA THR A 185 -2.41 41.27 -7.38
C THR A 185 -1.71 40.99 -6.04
N ARG A 186 -0.44 41.36 -5.93
CA ARG A 186 0.34 41.57 -4.68
C ARG A 186 0.41 40.37 -3.69
N ARG A 187 -0.01 39.19 -4.09
CA ARG A 187 0.13 37.94 -3.32
C ARG A 187 0.57 36.82 -4.23
N VAL A 188 1.66 36.16 -3.87
CA VAL A 188 2.15 34.97 -4.59
C VAL A 188 1.49 33.73 -4.00
N VAL A 189 0.97 32.89 -4.85
CA VAL A 189 0.44 31.57 -4.48
C VAL A 189 1.42 30.53 -5.00
N ILE A 190 1.99 29.74 -4.12
CA ILE A 190 2.90 28.64 -4.42
C ILE A 190 2.13 27.34 -4.22
N SER A 191 2.03 26.52 -5.26
CA SER A 191 1.34 25.23 -5.24
C SER A 191 2.28 24.08 -5.52
#